data_77994458ff00c719754c2480ce0a179b
#
_entry.id   77994458ff00c719754c2480ce0a179b
#
_cell.length_a   1.000
_cell.length_b   1.000
_cell.length_c   1.000
_cell.angle_alpha   90.00
_cell.angle_beta   90.00
_cell.angle_gamma   90.00
#
_symmetry.space_group_name_H-M   'P 1'
#
loop_
_entity.id
_entity.type
_entity.pdbx_description
1 polymer ?
#
loop_
_entity_poly.entity_id
_entity_poly.type
_entity_poly.pdbx_seq_one_letter_code
_entity_poly.pdbx_strand_id
1 'polypeptide(L)'
;MLEIAVIGAGVAGLTCAQKLQQSGRRVVVFDKSQGLGGRLATRRLAGTHADHGVCYLQPKGAAFGQLVDELVKEQILRVWTEGIYRLSADGVLQPPVKFAPYYAAPAGATAIAKYLGRNLEIIKGQAITAISPIGNGWEIHSADDQWNAEQVVIAIPPAQALAIAGTVMDTHCSEQMSLVNFATSITAIAVFPKNQQPAASQLAWKGIQGIDHPILGWIGLDSSKQLEPLQPVLVVQSSAAFAAEYFNAPDLNMIGKRLLDSVAPLAIGLDAPEILQVHRWGYAFAQNPLPDLFLTAQVKAPLYFCGDWCGGNRVESAFLSGLAVAEKILNT
;
A
#
# COMPACT_ATOMS: atom_id res chain seq x y z
N MET A 1 -21.33 -22.30 -4.63
CA MET A 1 -19.87 -22.38 -4.74
C MET A 1 -19.41 -21.21 -5.57
N LEU A 2 -18.44 -20.43 -5.07
CA LEU A 2 -17.81 -19.34 -5.80
C LEU A 2 -16.90 -19.93 -6.88
N GLU A 3 -16.76 -19.25 -8.02
CA GLU A 3 -15.81 -19.68 -9.04
C GLU A 3 -14.38 -19.32 -8.60
N ILE A 4 -14.14 -18.04 -8.23
CA ILE A 4 -12.85 -17.56 -7.78
C ILE A 4 -13.03 -16.69 -6.54
N ALA A 5 -12.29 -17.01 -5.48
CA ALA A 5 -12.19 -16.18 -4.29
C ALA A 5 -10.82 -15.51 -4.23
N VAL A 6 -10.79 -14.20 -4.00
CA VAL A 6 -9.57 -13.42 -3.82
C VAL A 6 -9.51 -12.91 -2.39
N ILE A 7 -8.46 -13.25 -1.64
CA ILE A 7 -8.27 -12.85 -0.25
C ILE A 7 -7.28 -11.68 -0.20
N GLY A 8 -7.78 -10.49 0.12
CA GLY A 8 -7.06 -9.22 0.17
C GLY A 8 -7.46 -8.24 -0.94
N ALA A 9 -8.02 -7.09 -0.55
CA ALA A 9 -8.39 -5.98 -1.43
C ALA A 9 -7.29 -4.92 -1.53
N GLY A 10 -6.02 -5.33 -1.53
CA GLY A 10 -4.88 -4.52 -1.93
C GLY A 10 -4.77 -4.39 -3.45
N VAL A 11 -3.76 -3.67 -3.95
CA VAL A 11 -3.57 -3.47 -5.40
C VAL A 11 -3.50 -4.79 -6.16
N ALA A 12 -2.74 -5.78 -5.68
CA ALA A 12 -2.59 -7.06 -6.35
C ALA A 12 -3.93 -7.81 -6.46
N GLY A 13 -4.66 -7.95 -5.33
CA GLY A 13 -5.95 -8.64 -5.33
C GLY A 13 -7.01 -7.93 -6.17
N LEU A 14 -7.12 -6.60 -6.07
CA LEU A 14 -8.05 -5.82 -6.86
C LEU A 14 -7.74 -5.88 -8.36
N THR A 15 -6.46 -5.80 -8.75
CA THR A 15 -6.04 -5.94 -10.15
C THR A 15 -6.37 -7.33 -10.70
N CYS A 16 -6.06 -8.39 -9.94
CA CYS A 16 -6.40 -9.76 -10.31
C CYS A 16 -7.91 -9.92 -10.50
N ALA A 17 -8.70 -9.53 -9.50
CA ALA A 17 -10.15 -9.64 -9.52
C ALA A 17 -10.80 -8.85 -10.68
N GLN A 18 -10.34 -7.61 -10.92
CA GLN A 18 -10.84 -6.75 -12.00
C GLN A 18 -10.58 -7.39 -13.37
N LYS A 19 -9.35 -7.88 -13.60
CA LYS A 19 -8.97 -8.52 -14.87
C LYS A 19 -9.79 -9.77 -15.14
N LEU A 20 -9.99 -10.61 -14.12
CA LEU A 20 -10.82 -11.82 -14.21
C LEU A 20 -12.29 -11.48 -14.49
N GLN A 21 -12.85 -10.51 -13.78
CA GLN A 21 -14.22 -10.07 -13.99
C GLN A 21 -14.45 -9.49 -15.40
N GLN A 22 -13.52 -8.66 -15.88
CA GLN A 22 -13.56 -8.12 -17.25
C GLN A 22 -13.50 -9.20 -18.33
N SER A 23 -12.96 -10.37 -18.00
CA SER A 23 -12.93 -11.56 -18.88
C SER A 23 -14.12 -12.51 -18.65
N GLY A 24 -15.16 -12.06 -17.92
CA GLY A 24 -16.40 -12.79 -17.74
C GLY A 24 -16.39 -13.81 -16.58
N ARG A 25 -15.34 -13.85 -15.74
CA ARG A 25 -15.25 -14.77 -14.60
C ARG A 25 -15.99 -14.18 -13.38
N ARG A 26 -16.59 -15.03 -12.58
CA ARG A 26 -17.26 -14.63 -11.32
C ARG A 26 -16.25 -14.64 -10.17
N VAL A 27 -15.98 -13.46 -9.63
CA VAL A 27 -14.96 -13.26 -8.60
C VAL A 27 -15.57 -12.58 -7.38
N VAL A 28 -15.25 -13.09 -6.21
CA VAL A 28 -15.57 -12.44 -4.92
C VAL A 28 -14.27 -12.12 -4.20
N VAL A 29 -14.15 -10.88 -3.74
CA VAL A 29 -12.97 -10.40 -2.98
C VAL A 29 -13.31 -10.32 -1.51
N PHE A 30 -12.45 -10.83 -0.64
CA PHE A 30 -12.57 -10.74 0.82
C PHE A 30 -11.50 -9.82 1.37
N ASP A 31 -11.86 -8.90 2.26
CA ASP A 31 -10.88 -8.09 2.99
C ASP A 31 -11.29 -7.92 4.45
N LYS A 32 -10.31 -8.02 5.34
CA LYS A 32 -10.50 -7.82 6.79
C LYS A 32 -10.84 -6.38 7.16
N SER A 33 -10.50 -5.42 6.30
CA SER A 33 -10.68 -3.99 6.53
C SER A 33 -12.03 -3.51 5.96
N GLN A 34 -12.57 -2.45 6.53
CA GLN A 34 -13.72 -1.75 5.95
C GLN A 34 -13.33 -0.87 4.74
N GLY A 35 -12.06 -0.51 4.63
CA GLY A 35 -11.48 0.27 3.52
C GLY A 35 -10.76 -0.61 2.50
N LEU A 36 -10.75 -0.18 1.24
CA LEU A 36 -10.01 -0.83 0.16
C LEU A 36 -8.60 -0.28 0.03
N GLY A 37 -7.69 -1.06 -0.58
CA GLY A 37 -6.39 -0.59 -1.05
C GLY A 37 -5.21 -1.04 -0.20
N GLY A 38 -5.43 -1.56 1.00
CA GLY A 38 -4.33 -1.96 1.89
C GLY A 38 -3.40 -0.78 2.16
N ARG A 39 -2.17 -0.79 1.62
CA ARG A 39 -1.19 0.31 1.76
C ARG A 39 -1.49 1.56 0.91
N LEU A 40 -2.44 1.53 -0.04
CA LEU A 40 -3.05 2.74 -0.62
C LEU A 40 -4.04 3.35 0.37
N ALA A 41 -3.57 3.72 1.53
CA ALA A 41 -4.41 4.09 2.66
C ALA A 41 -4.43 5.61 2.85
N THR A 42 -5.62 6.18 2.80
CA THR A 42 -5.89 7.59 3.09
C THR A 42 -6.63 7.71 4.42
N ARG A 43 -6.07 8.44 5.36
CA ARG A 43 -6.70 8.81 6.62
C ARG A 43 -7.55 10.06 6.43
N ARG A 44 -8.84 9.99 6.78
CA ARG A 44 -9.70 11.17 6.86
C ARG A 44 -9.54 11.82 8.21
N LEU A 45 -9.39 13.14 8.21
CA LEU A 45 -9.18 13.99 9.38
C LEU A 45 -10.18 15.14 9.31
N ALA A 46 -10.42 15.85 10.39
CA ALA A 46 -11.39 16.94 10.43
C ALA A 46 -11.12 18.00 9.33
N GLY A 47 -11.93 17.98 8.27
CA GLY A 47 -11.84 18.91 7.14
C GLY A 47 -10.72 18.64 6.11
N THR A 48 -9.92 17.58 6.28
CA THR A 48 -8.82 17.22 5.36
C THR A 48 -8.60 15.72 5.30
N HIS A 49 -7.54 15.30 4.59
CA HIS A 49 -7.11 13.90 4.53
C HIS A 49 -5.60 13.81 4.31
N ALA A 50 -5.03 12.63 4.56
CA ALA A 50 -3.61 12.34 4.38
C ALA A 50 -3.38 10.90 3.92
N ASP A 51 -2.46 10.71 2.96
CA ASP A 51 -2.01 9.40 2.52
C ASP A 51 -0.88 8.92 3.42
N HIS A 52 -1.19 8.00 4.33
CA HIS A 52 -0.24 7.55 5.35
C HIS A 52 0.48 6.25 5.02
N GLY A 53 0.17 5.65 3.89
CA GLY A 53 0.89 4.51 3.30
C GLY A 53 1.67 4.94 2.07
N VAL A 54 1.20 4.59 0.87
CA VAL A 54 1.81 5.01 -0.39
C VAL A 54 1.51 6.49 -0.64
N CYS A 55 2.57 7.28 -0.79
CA CYS A 55 2.43 8.73 -0.92
C CYS A 55 2.33 9.22 -2.36
N TYR A 56 2.81 8.45 -3.34
CA TYR A 56 2.76 8.78 -4.77
C TYR A 56 2.93 7.54 -5.63
N LEU A 57 2.63 7.67 -6.92
CA LEU A 57 2.97 6.68 -7.95
C LEU A 57 4.02 7.25 -8.90
N GLN A 58 4.93 6.39 -9.35
CA GLN A 58 5.90 6.67 -10.42
C GLN A 58 6.05 5.42 -11.28
N PRO A 59 5.40 5.34 -12.45
CA PRO A 59 5.47 4.18 -13.32
C PRO A 59 6.88 4.00 -13.89
N LYS A 60 7.30 2.74 -14.02
CA LYS A 60 8.57 2.35 -14.65
C LYS A 60 8.33 1.51 -15.90
N GLY A 61 7.37 0.59 -15.86
CA GLY A 61 7.02 -0.29 -16.99
C GLY A 61 5.76 0.18 -17.73
N ALA A 62 5.62 -0.28 -18.99
CA ALA A 62 4.55 0.14 -19.89
C ALA A 62 3.15 -0.22 -19.35
N ALA A 63 2.95 -1.43 -18.82
CA ALA A 63 1.64 -1.87 -18.36
C ALA A 63 1.14 -1.04 -17.17
N PHE A 64 2.01 -0.71 -16.21
CA PHE A 64 1.64 0.16 -15.10
C PHE A 64 1.50 1.62 -15.55
N GLY A 65 2.29 2.04 -16.54
CA GLY A 65 2.13 3.35 -17.19
C GLY A 65 0.74 3.52 -17.80
N GLN A 66 0.24 2.52 -18.51
CA GLN A 66 -1.13 2.53 -19.06
C GLN A 66 -2.21 2.68 -17.99
N LEU A 67 -2.07 2.00 -16.85
CA LEU A 67 -2.99 2.20 -15.71
C LEU A 67 -2.92 3.63 -15.18
N VAL A 68 -1.71 4.20 -15.03
CA VAL A 68 -1.53 5.58 -14.57
C VAL A 68 -2.17 6.57 -15.55
N ASP A 69 -1.99 6.38 -16.86
CA ASP A 69 -2.59 7.22 -17.91
C ASP A 69 -4.13 7.14 -17.86
N GLU A 70 -4.69 5.94 -17.66
CA GLU A 70 -6.12 5.75 -17.48
C GLU A 70 -6.63 6.49 -16.23
N LEU A 71 -5.94 6.36 -15.09
CA LEU A 71 -6.30 7.05 -13.85
C LEU A 71 -6.20 8.59 -13.98
N VAL A 72 -5.27 9.09 -14.78
CA VAL A 72 -5.17 10.53 -15.10
C VAL A 72 -6.34 10.97 -15.99
N LYS A 73 -6.68 10.21 -17.02
CA LYS A 73 -7.85 10.46 -17.87
C LYS A 73 -9.16 10.50 -17.09
N GLU A 74 -9.31 9.60 -16.12
CA GLU A 74 -10.44 9.53 -15.20
C GLU A 74 -10.37 10.58 -14.06
N GLN A 75 -9.40 11.48 -14.08
CA GLN A 75 -9.18 12.55 -13.08
C GLN A 75 -8.97 12.02 -11.63
N ILE A 76 -8.58 10.76 -11.50
CA ILE A 76 -8.25 10.14 -10.21
C ILE A 76 -6.82 10.50 -9.79
N LEU A 77 -5.91 10.55 -10.76
CA LEU A 77 -4.52 10.98 -10.58
C LEU A 77 -4.23 12.27 -11.32
N ARG A 78 -3.23 12.99 -10.81
CA ARG A 78 -2.58 14.09 -11.53
C ARG A 78 -1.08 14.07 -11.27
N VAL A 79 -0.30 14.76 -12.11
CA VAL A 79 1.08 15.07 -11.78
C VAL A 79 1.07 15.96 -10.53
N TRP A 80 1.68 15.48 -9.46
CA TRP A 80 1.80 16.20 -8.20
C TRP A 80 3.07 17.05 -8.16
N THR A 81 4.20 16.44 -8.54
CA THR A 81 5.50 17.11 -8.64
C THR A 81 6.36 16.42 -9.69
N GLU A 82 7.36 17.14 -10.19
CA GLU A 82 8.36 16.57 -11.11
C GLU A 82 9.68 16.27 -10.42
N GLY A 83 9.82 16.61 -9.13
CA GLY A 83 11.05 16.38 -8.39
C GLY A 83 10.81 16.08 -6.92
N ILE A 84 11.58 15.12 -6.40
CA ILE A 84 11.65 14.76 -4.99
C ILE A 84 13.03 15.17 -4.47
N TYR A 85 13.03 15.94 -3.39
CA TYR A 85 14.23 16.33 -2.67
C TYR A 85 14.83 15.11 -1.94
N ARG A 86 16.11 15.20 -1.60
CA ARG A 86 16.82 14.14 -0.87
C ARG A 86 17.39 14.71 0.42
N LEU A 87 17.20 13.97 1.51
CA LEU A 87 17.78 14.29 2.80
C LEU A 87 18.85 13.25 3.11
N SER A 88 20.10 13.68 3.19
CA SER A 88 21.22 12.79 3.54
C SER A 88 21.24 12.43 5.02
N ALA A 89 22.08 11.46 5.39
CA ALA A 89 22.23 10.99 6.77
C ALA A 89 22.65 12.09 7.77
N ASP A 90 23.44 13.07 7.31
CA ASP A 90 23.91 14.23 8.07
C ASP A 90 22.89 15.41 8.07
N GLY A 91 21.69 15.22 7.51
CA GLY A 91 20.62 16.20 7.53
C GLY A 91 20.70 17.27 6.45
N VAL A 92 21.56 17.13 5.42
CA VAL A 92 21.66 18.08 4.32
C VAL A 92 20.54 17.83 3.30
N LEU A 93 19.72 18.86 3.06
CA LEU A 93 18.68 18.85 2.05
C LEU A 93 19.24 19.16 0.66
N GLN A 94 19.07 18.26 -0.28
CA GLN A 94 19.53 18.37 -1.65
C GLN A 94 18.35 18.48 -2.62
N PRO A 95 18.41 19.33 -3.66
CA PRO A 95 17.38 19.44 -4.67
C PRO A 95 17.30 18.16 -5.52
N PRO A 96 16.20 17.98 -6.29
CA PRO A 96 16.05 16.85 -7.19
C PRO A 96 17.18 16.77 -8.22
N VAL A 97 17.77 15.58 -8.36
CA VAL A 97 18.82 15.30 -9.38
C VAL A 97 18.19 14.89 -10.71
N LYS A 98 17.01 14.27 -10.66
CA LYS A 98 16.25 13.83 -11.83
C LYS A 98 14.84 14.39 -11.76
N PHE A 99 14.35 14.86 -12.89
CA PHE A 99 12.98 15.33 -13.04
C PHE A 99 12.18 14.29 -13.81
N ALA A 100 11.08 13.86 -13.21
CA ALA A 100 10.11 12.93 -13.79
C ALA A 100 8.78 13.13 -13.08
N PRO A 101 7.65 12.85 -13.74
CA PRO A 101 6.34 13.00 -13.11
C PRO A 101 6.15 12.02 -11.95
N TYR A 102 5.74 12.55 -10.82
CA TYR A 102 5.24 11.83 -9.67
C TYR A 102 3.75 12.10 -9.56
N TYR A 103 2.95 11.04 -9.54
CA TYR A 103 1.50 11.15 -9.58
C TYR A 103 0.91 10.96 -8.19
N ALA A 104 -0.11 11.75 -7.87
CA ALA A 104 -0.88 11.59 -6.65
C ALA A 104 -2.38 11.78 -6.92
N ALA A 105 -3.20 11.20 -6.06
CA ALA A 105 -4.64 11.34 -6.10
C ALA A 105 -5.08 12.53 -5.22
N PRO A 106 -5.71 13.59 -5.79
CA PRO A 106 -6.18 14.72 -5.01
C PRO A 106 -7.22 14.35 -3.93
N ALA A 107 -7.98 13.29 -4.16
CA ALA A 107 -8.96 12.74 -3.20
C ALA A 107 -8.38 11.70 -2.25
N GLY A 108 -7.05 11.50 -2.29
CA GLY A 108 -6.30 10.51 -1.54
C GLY A 108 -6.11 9.18 -2.27
N ALA A 109 -5.03 8.48 -1.95
CA ALA A 109 -4.58 7.25 -2.63
C ALA A 109 -5.63 6.13 -2.65
N THR A 110 -6.53 6.09 -1.66
CA THR A 110 -7.66 5.13 -1.63
C THR A 110 -8.58 5.26 -2.87
N ALA A 111 -8.59 6.41 -3.55
CA ALA A 111 -9.37 6.58 -4.79
C ALA A 111 -8.92 5.61 -5.89
N ILE A 112 -7.62 5.29 -5.97
CA ILE A 112 -7.06 4.31 -6.90
C ILE A 112 -7.65 2.91 -6.63
N ALA A 113 -7.67 2.51 -5.35
CA ALA A 113 -8.22 1.22 -4.96
C ALA A 113 -9.73 1.13 -5.24
N LYS A 114 -10.47 2.20 -5.03
CA LYS A 114 -11.90 2.28 -5.38
C LYS A 114 -12.13 2.14 -6.88
N TYR A 115 -11.25 2.72 -7.69
CA TYR A 115 -11.29 2.57 -9.14
C TYR A 115 -11.05 1.11 -9.57
N LEU A 116 -10.02 0.47 -9.05
CA LEU A 116 -9.73 -0.94 -9.31
C LEU A 116 -10.83 -1.88 -8.81
N GLY A 117 -11.46 -1.54 -7.69
CA GLY A 117 -12.55 -2.31 -7.08
C GLY A 117 -13.94 -2.02 -7.63
N ARG A 118 -14.07 -1.11 -8.64
CA ARG A 118 -15.39 -0.78 -9.23
C ARG A 118 -16.02 -2.02 -9.87
N ASN A 119 -17.32 -2.19 -9.61
CA ASN A 119 -18.11 -3.33 -10.11
C ASN A 119 -17.70 -4.72 -9.56
N LEU A 120 -16.72 -4.82 -8.65
CA LEU A 120 -16.37 -6.07 -7.99
C LEU A 120 -17.31 -6.33 -6.82
N GLU A 121 -17.65 -7.61 -6.61
CA GLU A 121 -18.24 -8.06 -5.37
C GLU A 121 -17.16 -8.16 -4.30
N ILE A 122 -17.23 -7.29 -3.27
CA ILE A 122 -16.21 -7.20 -2.22
C ILE A 122 -16.87 -7.32 -0.86
N ILE A 123 -16.55 -8.38 -0.14
CA ILE A 123 -16.98 -8.64 1.24
C ILE A 123 -15.93 -8.04 2.18
N LYS A 124 -16.29 -6.93 2.80
CA LYS A 124 -15.42 -6.15 3.69
C LYS A 124 -15.65 -6.49 5.15
N GLY A 125 -14.62 -6.28 6.00
CA GLY A 125 -14.70 -6.60 7.42
C GLY A 125 -14.61 -8.09 7.72
N GLN A 126 -14.30 -8.93 6.70
CA GLN A 126 -14.18 -10.37 6.83
C GLN A 126 -12.71 -10.81 6.84
N ALA A 127 -12.21 -11.07 8.04
CA ALA A 127 -10.88 -11.64 8.21
C ALA A 127 -10.93 -13.15 7.94
N ILE A 128 -10.37 -13.58 6.81
CA ILE A 128 -10.20 -15.01 6.54
C ILE A 128 -9.12 -15.55 7.48
N THR A 129 -9.46 -16.61 8.19
CA THR A 129 -8.61 -17.24 9.23
C THR A 129 -7.99 -18.55 8.80
N ALA A 130 -8.62 -19.26 7.85
CA ALA A 130 -8.10 -20.50 7.29
C ALA A 130 -8.73 -20.80 5.94
N ILE A 131 -8.05 -21.63 5.15
CA ILE A 131 -8.62 -22.34 4.01
C ILE A 131 -8.38 -23.85 4.19
N SER A 132 -9.30 -24.68 3.75
CA SER A 132 -9.17 -26.13 3.76
C SER A 132 -9.66 -26.76 2.45
N PRO A 133 -9.06 -27.87 1.99
CA PRO A 133 -9.48 -28.51 0.74
C PRO A 133 -10.85 -29.19 0.92
N ILE A 134 -11.73 -29.00 -0.07
CA ILE A 134 -13.02 -29.68 -0.16
C ILE A 134 -13.25 -30.17 -1.59
N GLY A 135 -13.23 -31.49 -1.80
CA GLY A 135 -13.37 -32.08 -3.13
C GLY A 135 -12.24 -31.62 -4.09
N ASN A 136 -12.60 -30.85 -5.10
CA ASN A 136 -11.65 -30.23 -6.06
C ASN A 136 -11.53 -28.70 -5.87
N GLY A 137 -11.97 -28.17 -4.73
CA GLY A 137 -11.95 -26.74 -4.41
C GLY A 137 -11.53 -26.49 -2.97
N TRP A 138 -11.94 -25.35 -2.47
CA TRP A 138 -11.55 -24.80 -1.17
C TRP A 138 -12.77 -24.43 -0.35
N GLU A 139 -12.72 -24.71 0.94
CA GLU A 139 -13.57 -24.11 1.96
C GLU A 139 -12.77 -22.98 2.62
N ILE A 140 -13.38 -21.79 2.69
CA ILE A 140 -12.76 -20.55 3.18
C ILE A 140 -13.47 -20.19 4.49
N HIS A 141 -12.70 -19.98 5.56
CA HIS A 141 -13.25 -19.74 6.89
C HIS A 141 -12.92 -18.32 7.39
N SER A 142 -13.90 -17.67 7.98
CA SER A 142 -13.71 -16.52 8.86
C SER A 142 -14.09 -16.91 10.30
N ALA A 143 -14.20 -15.95 11.22
CA ALA A 143 -14.66 -16.22 12.57
C ALA A 143 -16.13 -16.70 12.62
N ASP A 144 -16.97 -16.11 11.75
CA ASP A 144 -18.43 -16.27 11.83
C ASP A 144 -19.04 -16.94 10.60
N ASP A 145 -18.32 -16.97 9.48
CA ASP A 145 -18.85 -17.42 8.19
C ASP A 145 -17.90 -18.39 7.47
N GLN A 146 -18.46 -19.14 6.52
CA GLN A 146 -17.69 -19.99 5.62
C GLN A 146 -18.22 -19.91 4.19
N TRP A 147 -17.31 -20.07 3.21
CA TRP A 147 -17.62 -20.09 1.78
C TRP A 147 -16.87 -21.21 1.07
N ASN A 148 -17.42 -21.68 -0.03
CA ASN A 148 -16.75 -22.65 -0.91
C ASN A 148 -16.37 -21.98 -2.22
N ALA A 149 -15.15 -22.23 -2.70
CA ALA A 149 -14.62 -21.71 -3.96
C ALA A 149 -13.92 -22.80 -4.76
N GLU A 150 -13.98 -22.72 -6.10
CA GLU A 150 -13.23 -23.63 -6.98
C GLU A 150 -11.74 -23.28 -6.99
N GLN A 151 -11.42 -21.99 -6.97
CA GLN A 151 -10.07 -21.46 -7.00
C GLN A 151 -9.89 -20.36 -5.95
N VAL A 152 -8.68 -20.25 -5.38
CA VAL A 152 -8.34 -19.22 -4.39
C VAL A 152 -7.08 -18.48 -4.82
N VAL A 153 -7.14 -17.15 -4.74
CA VAL A 153 -6.00 -16.24 -4.86
C VAL A 153 -5.77 -15.55 -3.53
N ILE A 154 -4.58 -15.69 -2.94
CA ILE A 154 -4.21 -15.06 -1.67
C ILE A 154 -3.29 -13.87 -1.98
N ALA A 155 -3.83 -12.65 -1.80
CA ALA A 155 -3.19 -11.38 -2.17
C ALA A 155 -2.84 -10.54 -0.93
N ILE A 156 -2.24 -11.17 0.08
CA ILE A 156 -1.82 -10.57 1.35
C ILE A 156 -0.34 -10.85 1.62
N PRO A 157 0.29 -10.20 2.63
CA PRO A 157 1.69 -10.47 2.98
C PRO A 157 1.97 -11.94 3.31
N PRO A 158 3.14 -12.49 2.94
CA PRO A 158 3.48 -13.91 3.10
C PRO A 158 3.24 -14.48 4.48
N ALA A 159 3.65 -13.79 5.54
CA ALA A 159 3.43 -14.26 6.90
C ALA A 159 1.94 -14.45 7.25
N GLN A 160 1.07 -13.57 6.72
CA GLN A 160 -0.38 -13.72 6.89
C GLN A 160 -0.94 -14.83 5.99
N ALA A 161 -0.41 -15.00 4.78
CA ALA A 161 -0.80 -16.07 3.88
C ALA A 161 -0.41 -17.46 4.46
N LEU A 162 0.80 -17.58 5.01
CA LEU A 162 1.24 -18.79 5.72
C LEU A 162 0.35 -19.14 6.90
N ALA A 163 -0.12 -18.15 7.64
CA ALA A 163 -1.01 -18.37 8.78
C ALA A 163 -2.36 -18.98 8.37
N ILE A 164 -2.90 -18.66 7.19
CA ILE A 164 -4.20 -19.12 6.73
C ILE A 164 -4.15 -20.34 5.80
N ALA A 165 -3.03 -20.56 5.12
CA ALA A 165 -2.90 -21.60 4.09
C ALA A 165 -1.65 -22.50 4.26
N GLY A 166 -0.78 -22.25 5.24
CA GLY A 166 0.50 -22.95 5.39
C GLY A 166 0.38 -24.47 5.56
N THR A 167 -0.71 -24.95 6.12
CA THR A 167 -0.96 -26.40 6.31
C THR A 167 -1.45 -27.11 5.05
N VAL A 168 -1.88 -26.38 4.02
CA VAL A 168 -2.52 -26.93 2.82
C VAL A 168 -1.76 -26.66 1.54
N MET A 169 -0.67 -25.90 1.60
CA MET A 169 0.24 -25.69 0.47
C MET A 169 1.41 -26.67 0.50
N ASP A 170 2.07 -26.83 -0.63
CA ASP A 170 3.29 -27.65 -0.73
C ASP A 170 4.48 -26.98 -0.01
N THR A 171 5.49 -27.81 0.32
CA THR A 171 6.67 -27.36 1.07
C THR A 171 7.46 -26.29 0.32
N HIS A 172 7.62 -26.43 -1.00
CA HIS A 172 8.39 -25.47 -1.80
C HIS A 172 7.75 -24.08 -1.75
N CYS A 173 6.42 -23.99 -1.92
CA CYS A 173 5.69 -22.73 -1.85
C CYS A 173 5.82 -22.08 -0.46
N SER A 174 5.67 -22.86 0.62
CA SER A 174 5.80 -22.36 2.00
C SER A 174 7.22 -21.90 2.33
N GLU A 175 8.25 -22.59 1.87
CA GLU A 175 9.65 -22.18 2.03
C GLU A 175 9.96 -20.88 1.30
N GLN A 176 9.55 -20.72 0.03
CA GLN A 176 9.72 -19.48 -0.72
C GLN A 176 9.06 -18.28 -0.01
N MET A 177 7.84 -18.45 0.49
CA MET A 177 7.14 -17.40 1.23
C MET A 177 7.81 -17.06 2.56
N SER A 178 8.37 -18.05 3.26
CA SER A 178 9.06 -17.87 4.55
C SER A 178 10.37 -17.08 4.42
N LEU A 179 10.98 -17.04 3.23
CA LEU A 179 12.18 -16.26 2.97
C LEU A 179 11.90 -14.76 2.85
N VAL A 180 10.65 -14.36 2.55
CA VAL A 180 10.32 -12.96 2.31
C VAL A 180 10.18 -12.20 3.63
N ASN A 181 11.04 -11.22 3.83
CA ASN A 181 11.03 -10.33 4.98
C ASN A 181 10.46 -8.96 4.63
N PHE A 182 9.77 -8.35 5.58
CA PHE A 182 9.25 -7.00 5.46
C PHE A 182 9.89 -6.06 6.47
N ALA A 183 10.28 -4.88 6.02
CA ALA A 183 10.58 -3.80 6.92
C ALA A 183 9.30 -3.23 7.51
N THR A 184 9.38 -2.77 8.75
CA THR A 184 8.34 -1.99 9.41
C THR A 184 8.50 -0.51 9.08
N SER A 185 7.44 0.28 9.29
CA SER A 185 7.49 1.74 9.23
C SER A 185 6.53 2.35 10.25
N ILE A 186 6.88 3.50 10.78
CA ILE A 186 6.01 4.32 11.62
C ILE A 186 5.72 5.60 10.85
N THR A 187 4.44 5.93 10.68
CA THR A 187 3.99 7.12 9.98
C THR A 187 3.35 8.09 10.96
N ALA A 188 3.85 9.31 11.02
CA ALA A 188 3.21 10.43 11.70
C ALA A 188 2.44 11.27 10.68
N ILE A 189 1.20 11.63 11.00
CA ILE A 189 0.35 12.55 10.25
C ILE A 189 0.14 13.77 11.13
N ALA A 190 0.60 14.93 10.68
CA ALA A 190 0.45 16.19 11.39
C ALA A 190 -0.40 17.16 10.59
N VAL A 191 -1.47 17.67 11.20
CA VAL A 191 -2.33 18.70 10.62
C VAL A 191 -2.09 20.01 11.36
N PHE A 192 -1.76 21.04 10.61
CA PHE A 192 -1.40 22.35 11.16
C PHE A 192 -2.55 23.35 11.03
N PRO A 193 -2.53 24.44 11.81
CA PRO A 193 -3.53 25.50 11.73
C PRO A 193 -3.65 26.09 10.31
N LYS A 194 -4.87 26.46 9.93
CA LYS A 194 -5.17 27.02 8.59
C LYS A 194 -4.36 28.27 8.25
N ASN A 195 -4.07 29.12 9.24
CA ASN A 195 -3.28 30.32 9.06
C ASN A 195 -1.81 30.06 8.68
N GLN A 196 -1.34 28.81 8.80
CA GLN A 196 -0.01 28.38 8.34
C GLN A 196 0.02 27.89 6.88
N GLN A 197 -1.13 27.81 6.20
CA GLN A 197 -1.20 27.40 4.80
C GLN A 197 -0.35 28.30 3.86
N PRO A 198 -0.27 29.63 4.04
CA PRO A 198 0.63 30.44 3.22
C PRO A 198 2.11 30.07 3.36
N ALA A 199 2.58 29.75 4.57
CA ALA A 199 3.95 29.28 4.81
C ALA A 199 4.21 27.94 4.15
N ALA A 200 3.28 26.99 4.30
CA ALA A 200 3.36 25.69 3.64
C ALA A 200 3.47 25.80 2.11
N SER A 201 2.75 26.74 1.52
CA SER A 201 2.76 26.98 0.06
C SER A 201 4.11 27.56 -0.44
N GLN A 202 4.93 28.10 0.43
CA GLN A 202 6.26 28.65 0.11
C GLN A 202 7.39 27.63 0.28
N LEU A 203 7.12 26.45 0.84
CA LEU A 203 8.14 25.40 0.93
C LEU A 203 8.63 25.01 -0.46
N ALA A 204 9.96 24.99 -0.64
CA ALA A 204 10.60 24.67 -1.93
C ALA A 204 10.33 23.22 -2.36
N TRP A 205 9.94 22.37 -1.43
CA TRP A 205 9.72 20.95 -1.64
C TRP A 205 8.25 20.56 -1.39
N LYS A 206 7.80 19.53 -2.10
CA LYS A 206 6.54 18.83 -1.84
C LYS A 206 6.76 17.45 -1.23
N GLY A 207 7.89 16.83 -1.56
CA GLY A 207 8.31 15.56 -1.00
C GLY A 207 9.83 15.48 -0.83
N ILE A 208 10.26 14.81 0.22
CA ILE A 208 11.67 14.57 0.56
C ILE A 208 11.85 13.09 0.85
N GLN A 209 12.81 12.46 0.17
CA GLN A 209 13.25 11.09 0.46
C GLN A 209 14.45 11.13 1.38
N GLY A 210 14.37 10.47 2.53
CA GLY A 210 15.53 10.19 3.39
C GLY A 210 16.44 9.16 2.73
N ILE A 211 17.73 9.51 2.61
CA ILE A 211 18.76 8.62 2.08
C ILE A 211 19.70 8.26 3.23
N ASP A 212 19.63 7.03 3.67
CA ASP A 212 20.39 6.51 4.81
C ASP A 212 20.24 7.36 6.09
N HIS A 213 19.16 8.15 6.16
CA HIS A 213 18.88 8.99 7.32
C HIS A 213 18.41 8.13 8.50
N PRO A 214 18.96 8.30 9.71
CA PRO A 214 18.70 7.39 10.84
C PRO A 214 17.24 7.36 11.29
N ILE A 215 16.52 8.48 11.15
CA ILE A 215 15.15 8.63 11.65
C ILE A 215 14.13 8.66 10.49
N LEU A 216 14.40 9.39 9.43
CA LEU A 216 13.43 9.76 8.39
C LEU A 216 13.61 8.94 7.12
N GLY A 217 12.53 8.30 6.66
CA GLY A 217 12.46 7.63 5.36
C GLY A 217 11.77 8.48 4.30
N TRP A 218 10.69 9.18 4.68
CA TRP A 218 9.92 10.03 3.79
C TRP A 218 9.29 11.20 4.54
N ILE A 219 9.22 12.35 3.88
CA ILE A 219 8.48 13.54 4.31
C ILE A 219 7.66 14.04 3.12
N GLY A 220 6.37 14.19 3.29
CA GLY A 220 5.47 14.73 2.27
C GLY A 220 4.64 15.89 2.81
N LEU A 221 4.60 17.01 2.07
CA LEU A 221 3.58 18.02 2.23
C LEU A 221 2.30 17.50 1.57
N ASP A 222 1.57 16.65 2.31
CA ASP A 222 0.48 15.84 1.75
C ASP A 222 -0.69 16.72 1.27
N SER A 223 -0.97 17.81 1.95
CA SER A 223 -1.95 18.81 1.50
C SER A 223 -1.67 19.37 0.11
N SER A 224 -0.42 19.41 -0.36
CA SER A 224 -0.07 19.88 -1.70
C SER A 224 -0.58 18.98 -2.83
N LYS A 225 -1.05 17.77 -2.52
CA LYS A 225 -1.73 16.87 -3.45
C LYS A 225 -3.18 17.26 -3.71
N GLN A 226 -3.82 17.94 -2.76
CA GLN A 226 -5.21 18.37 -2.84
C GLN A 226 -5.37 19.51 -3.86
N LEU A 227 -6.57 19.64 -4.44
CA LEU A 227 -6.85 20.72 -5.39
C LEU A 227 -6.88 22.08 -4.67
N GLU A 228 -7.55 22.14 -3.55
CA GLU A 228 -7.72 23.34 -2.74
C GLU A 228 -7.41 23.00 -1.25
N PRO A 229 -6.13 22.99 -0.88
CA PRO A 229 -5.75 22.68 0.49
C PRO A 229 -6.14 23.80 1.44
N LEU A 230 -6.98 23.50 2.43
CA LEU A 230 -7.42 24.48 3.42
C LEU A 230 -6.43 24.68 4.57
N GLN A 231 -5.59 23.69 4.82
CA GLN A 231 -4.63 23.67 5.92
C GLN A 231 -3.47 22.75 5.61
N PRO A 232 -2.26 23.02 6.16
CA PRO A 232 -1.11 22.17 5.91
C PRO A 232 -1.28 20.79 6.54
N VAL A 233 -0.87 19.77 5.81
CA VAL A 233 -0.78 18.38 6.29
C VAL A 233 0.59 17.84 5.93
N LEU A 234 1.36 17.42 6.94
CA LEU A 234 2.60 16.66 6.75
C LEU A 234 2.36 15.19 7.02
N VAL A 235 2.93 14.36 6.18
CA VAL A 235 3.08 12.92 6.39
C VAL A 235 4.56 12.60 6.50
N VAL A 236 4.97 12.07 7.65
CA VAL A 236 6.37 11.73 7.94
C VAL A 236 6.46 10.25 8.19
N GLN A 237 7.22 9.54 7.37
CA GLN A 237 7.48 8.11 7.54
C GLN A 237 8.89 7.91 8.05
N SER A 238 9.04 7.05 9.04
CA SER A 238 10.33 6.70 9.62
C SER A 238 11.22 5.92 8.64
N SER A 239 12.52 5.93 8.90
CA SER A 239 13.42 4.91 8.37
C SER A 239 13.04 3.52 8.90
N ALA A 240 13.49 2.46 8.21
CA ALA A 240 13.29 1.08 8.67
C ALA A 240 14.01 0.81 10.00
N ALA A 241 15.21 1.38 10.20
CA ALA A 241 15.98 1.24 11.43
C ALA A 241 15.25 1.85 12.63
N PHE A 242 14.76 3.10 12.48
CA PHE A 242 13.97 3.76 13.51
C PHE A 242 12.68 2.99 13.82
N ALA A 243 11.97 2.51 12.78
CA ALA A 243 10.78 1.71 12.99
C ALA A 243 11.07 0.41 13.75
N ALA A 244 12.12 -0.30 13.40
CA ALA A 244 12.49 -1.55 14.10
C ALA A 244 12.76 -1.33 15.59
N GLU A 245 13.42 -0.22 15.95
CA GLU A 245 13.72 0.14 17.35
C GLU A 245 12.46 0.52 18.13
N TYR A 246 11.56 1.31 17.52
CA TYR A 246 10.40 1.90 18.22
C TYR A 246 9.04 1.27 17.86
N PHE A 247 9.00 0.19 17.07
CA PHE A 247 7.75 -0.41 16.62
C PHE A 247 6.81 -0.80 17.77
N ASN A 248 7.37 -1.32 18.86
CA ASN A 248 6.62 -1.76 20.03
C ASN A 248 6.59 -0.73 21.17
N ALA A 249 6.99 0.51 20.91
CA ALA A 249 6.96 1.57 21.91
C ALA A 249 5.53 1.74 22.49
N PRO A 250 5.37 1.86 23.82
CA PRO A 250 4.06 1.96 24.45
C PRO A 250 3.36 3.31 24.12
N ASP A 251 4.12 4.38 23.94
CA ASP A 251 3.60 5.71 23.61
C ASP A 251 3.95 6.09 22.17
N LEU A 252 2.99 5.91 21.27
CA LEU A 252 3.13 6.31 19.87
C LEU A 252 3.15 7.82 19.66
N ASN A 253 2.50 8.60 20.53
CA ASN A 253 2.48 10.05 20.38
C ASN A 253 3.88 10.63 20.62
N MET A 254 4.62 10.09 21.57
CA MET A 254 6.03 10.45 21.79
C MET A 254 6.88 10.14 20.54
N ILE A 255 6.68 8.99 19.91
CA ILE A 255 7.39 8.61 18.68
C ILE A 255 7.01 9.54 17.53
N GLY A 256 5.72 9.87 17.39
CA GLY A 256 5.24 10.84 16.40
C GLY A 256 5.87 12.23 16.58
N LYS A 257 5.98 12.71 17.81
CA LYS A 257 6.69 13.97 18.12
C LYS A 257 8.15 13.92 17.71
N ARG A 258 8.88 12.85 18.02
CA ARG A 258 10.28 12.68 17.58
C ARG A 258 10.44 12.74 16.07
N LEU A 259 9.51 12.14 15.30
CA LEU A 259 9.50 12.25 13.85
C LEU A 259 9.30 13.70 13.40
N LEU A 260 8.35 14.42 14.00
CA LEU A 260 8.09 15.84 13.67
C LEU A 260 9.26 16.76 14.06
N ASP A 261 9.84 16.56 15.22
CA ASP A 261 11.00 17.34 15.69
C ASP A 261 12.17 17.21 14.70
N SER A 262 12.37 16.03 14.11
CA SER A 262 13.39 15.79 13.09
C SER A 262 13.09 16.50 11.75
N VAL A 263 11.84 16.89 11.50
CA VAL A 263 11.41 17.60 10.28
C VAL A 263 11.32 19.11 10.49
N ALA A 264 11.20 19.58 11.72
CA ALA A 264 10.99 20.99 12.04
C ALA A 264 11.96 21.96 11.33
N PRO A 265 13.28 21.68 11.20
CA PRO A 265 14.20 22.56 10.48
C PRO A 265 13.91 22.68 8.97
N LEU A 266 13.17 21.72 8.40
CA LEU A 266 12.84 21.66 6.98
C LEU A 266 11.45 22.23 6.66
N ALA A 267 10.57 22.30 7.66
CA ALA A 267 9.16 22.72 7.55
C ALA A 267 8.96 24.12 8.15
N ILE A 268 9.77 25.07 7.74
CA ILE A 268 9.79 26.43 8.27
C ILE A 268 8.40 27.08 8.18
N GLY A 269 7.93 27.62 9.30
CA GLY A 269 6.61 28.27 9.41
C GLY A 269 5.46 27.28 9.67
N LEU A 270 5.76 26.02 9.96
CA LEU A 270 4.80 25.03 10.44
C LEU A 270 5.11 24.65 11.89
N ASP A 271 4.35 25.21 12.80
CA ASP A 271 4.54 25.08 14.23
C ASP A 271 3.28 24.52 14.91
N ALA A 272 3.47 23.70 15.94
CA ALA A 272 2.41 23.20 16.81
C ALA A 272 1.19 22.63 16.05
N PRO A 273 1.26 21.40 15.54
CA PRO A 273 0.14 20.78 14.84
C PRO A 273 -1.09 20.68 15.77
N GLU A 274 -2.26 20.94 15.23
CA GLU A 274 -3.56 20.77 15.94
C GLU A 274 -3.91 19.28 16.09
N ILE A 275 -3.45 18.44 15.14
CA ILE A 275 -3.69 17.00 15.15
C ILE A 275 -2.37 16.29 14.88
N LEU A 276 -2.05 15.33 15.73
CA LEU A 276 -0.99 14.36 15.50
C LEU A 276 -1.58 12.95 15.61
N GLN A 277 -1.52 12.19 14.52
CA GLN A 277 -1.87 10.77 14.53
C GLN A 277 -0.66 9.95 14.10
N VAL A 278 -0.50 8.79 14.71
CA VAL A 278 0.61 7.87 14.39
C VAL A 278 0.07 6.50 14.01
N HIS A 279 0.64 5.92 12.96
CA HIS A 279 0.29 4.60 12.46
C HIS A 279 1.52 3.71 12.34
N ARG A 280 1.37 2.42 12.65
CA ARG A 280 2.40 1.40 12.49
C ARG A 280 2.10 0.53 11.27
N TRP A 281 3.07 0.39 10.39
CA TRP A 281 3.03 -0.54 9.27
C TRP A 281 3.93 -1.75 9.56
N GLY A 282 3.33 -2.90 9.91
CA GLY A 282 4.09 -4.13 10.19
C GLY A 282 4.65 -4.77 8.92
N TYR A 283 4.04 -4.50 7.78
CA TYR A 283 4.43 -5.00 6.47
C TYR A 283 4.56 -3.82 5.50
N ALA A 284 5.51 -2.91 5.73
CA ALA A 284 5.65 -1.69 4.93
C ALA A 284 6.27 -1.96 3.56
N PHE A 285 7.45 -2.59 3.53
CA PHE A 285 8.22 -2.85 2.31
C PHE A 285 8.82 -4.26 2.34
N ALA A 286 8.64 -5.03 1.26
CA ALA A 286 9.39 -6.28 1.08
C ALA A 286 10.88 -5.94 0.89
N GLN A 287 11.75 -6.50 1.75
CA GLN A 287 13.19 -6.25 1.72
C GLN A 287 13.90 -7.17 0.70
N ASN A 288 13.43 -8.39 0.59
CA ASN A 288 13.93 -9.42 -0.30
C ASN A 288 12.76 -10.08 -1.06
N PRO A 289 12.14 -9.35 -2.01
CA PRO A 289 11.02 -9.87 -2.77
C PRO A 289 11.45 -11.07 -3.63
N LEU A 290 10.50 -11.95 -3.93
CA LEU A 290 10.73 -13.04 -4.86
C LEU A 290 10.93 -12.51 -6.28
N PRO A 291 11.74 -13.18 -7.12
CA PRO A 291 11.91 -12.79 -8.52
C PRO A 291 10.65 -13.04 -9.35
N ASP A 292 9.88 -14.07 -9.01
CA ASP A 292 8.66 -14.45 -9.70
C ASP A 292 7.52 -13.47 -9.44
N LEU A 293 6.65 -13.26 -10.44
CA LEU A 293 5.51 -12.35 -10.31
C LEU A 293 4.40 -12.92 -9.42
N PHE A 294 4.35 -14.24 -9.21
CA PHE A 294 3.38 -14.90 -8.32
C PHE A 294 3.87 -16.31 -7.98
N LEU A 295 3.26 -16.94 -6.98
CA LEU A 295 3.45 -18.34 -6.67
C LEU A 295 2.19 -19.14 -6.95
N THR A 296 2.37 -20.42 -7.33
CA THR A 296 1.30 -21.40 -7.46
C THR A 296 1.62 -22.59 -6.58
N ALA A 297 0.76 -22.93 -5.64
CA ALA A 297 0.93 -24.16 -4.85
C ALA A 297 0.69 -25.38 -5.70
N GLN A 298 1.55 -26.40 -5.53
CA GLN A 298 1.45 -27.70 -6.20
C GLN A 298 0.50 -28.61 -5.40
N VAL A 299 -0.79 -28.27 -5.45
CA VAL A 299 -1.87 -28.95 -4.72
C VAL A 299 -3.04 -29.27 -5.65
N LYS A 300 -3.98 -30.12 -5.20
CA LYS A 300 -5.05 -30.62 -6.06
C LYS A 300 -5.96 -29.52 -6.61
N ALA A 301 -6.39 -28.59 -5.75
CA ALA A 301 -7.23 -27.48 -6.14
C ALA A 301 -6.37 -26.23 -6.42
N PRO A 302 -6.72 -25.38 -7.41
CA PRO A 302 -5.91 -24.20 -7.75
C PRO A 302 -5.78 -23.21 -6.59
N LEU A 303 -4.53 -22.89 -6.22
CA LEU A 303 -4.19 -21.95 -5.17
C LEU A 303 -3.00 -21.09 -5.62
N TYR A 304 -3.22 -19.78 -5.62
CA TYR A 304 -2.25 -18.80 -6.10
C TYR A 304 -1.95 -17.74 -5.03
N PHE A 305 -0.72 -17.20 -5.05
CA PHE A 305 -0.29 -16.14 -4.14
C PHE A 305 0.32 -14.99 -4.93
N CYS A 306 -0.08 -13.77 -4.59
CA CYS A 306 0.41 -12.56 -5.25
C CYS A 306 0.55 -11.40 -4.27
N GLY A 307 1.30 -10.38 -4.68
CA GLY A 307 1.53 -9.19 -3.87
C GLY A 307 2.71 -8.39 -4.39
N ASP A 308 3.02 -7.27 -3.75
CA ASP A 308 4.21 -6.48 -4.05
C ASP A 308 5.53 -7.18 -3.71
N TRP A 309 5.47 -8.24 -2.93
CA TRP A 309 6.58 -9.10 -2.58
C TRP A 309 6.95 -10.13 -3.69
N CYS A 310 6.20 -10.12 -4.78
CA CYS A 310 6.46 -10.88 -6.00
C CYS A 310 6.92 -9.90 -7.11
N GLY A 311 8.12 -10.11 -7.66
CA GLY A 311 8.69 -9.28 -8.72
C GLY A 311 9.15 -7.89 -8.29
N GLY A 312 9.17 -7.57 -6.98
CA GLY A 312 9.63 -6.29 -6.46
C GLY A 312 9.00 -5.90 -5.11
N ASN A 313 8.96 -4.59 -4.82
CA ASN A 313 8.47 -4.07 -3.55
C ASN A 313 7.67 -2.75 -3.68
N ARG A 314 7.05 -2.52 -4.84
CA ARG A 314 6.35 -1.27 -5.17
C ARG A 314 4.88 -1.53 -5.50
N VAL A 315 4.10 -0.47 -5.64
CA VAL A 315 2.71 -0.54 -6.13
C VAL A 315 2.65 -1.17 -7.52
N GLU A 316 3.61 -0.83 -8.39
CA GLU A 316 3.75 -1.44 -9.72
C GLU A 316 3.96 -2.96 -9.65
N SER A 317 4.80 -3.44 -8.73
CA SER A 317 5.02 -4.88 -8.53
C SER A 317 3.74 -5.58 -8.09
N ALA A 318 2.97 -4.97 -7.16
CA ALA A 318 1.67 -5.48 -6.76
C ALA A 318 0.69 -5.56 -7.93
N PHE A 319 0.65 -4.54 -8.78
CA PHE A 319 -0.18 -4.50 -9.98
C PHE A 319 0.20 -5.62 -10.97
N LEU A 320 1.49 -5.73 -11.29
CA LEU A 320 2.00 -6.74 -12.22
C LEU A 320 1.79 -8.16 -11.68
N SER A 321 1.98 -8.35 -10.40
CA SER A 321 1.75 -9.63 -9.71
C SER A 321 0.28 -10.06 -9.81
N GLY A 322 -0.66 -9.15 -9.52
CA GLY A 322 -2.10 -9.45 -9.66
C GLY A 322 -2.52 -9.72 -11.10
N LEU A 323 -1.97 -8.98 -12.06
CA LEU A 323 -2.21 -9.17 -13.49
C LEU A 323 -1.72 -10.54 -13.95
N ALA A 324 -0.51 -10.95 -13.56
CA ALA A 324 0.09 -12.23 -13.93
C ALA A 324 -0.72 -13.43 -13.41
N VAL A 325 -1.25 -13.36 -12.17
CA VAL A 325 -2.16 -14.41 -11.65
C VAL A 325 -3.44 -14.48 -12.47
N ALA A 326 -4.04 -13.34 -12.79
CA ALA A 326 -5.25 -13.33 -13.60
C ALA A 326 -5.02 -13.94 -14.99
N GLU A 327 -3.92 -13.60 -15.66
CA GLU A 327 -3.54 -14.17 -16.94
C GLU A 327 -3.29 -15.69 -16.84
N LYS A 328 -2.64 -16.15 -15.76
CA LYS A 328 -2.44 -17.58 -15.51
C LYS A 328 -3.78 -18.31 -15.42
N ILE A 329 -4.74 -17.79 -14.66
CA ILE A 329 -6.09 -18.39 -14.47
C ILE A 329 -6.87 -18.39 -15.80
N LEU A 330 -6.76 -17.35 -16.62
CA LEU A 330 -7.48 -17.26 -17.89
C LEU A 330 -6.94 -18.19 -18.98
N ASN A 331 -5.67 -18.61 -18.86
CA ASN A 331 -5.00 -19.50 -19.81
C ASN A 331 -5.01 -20.99 -19.37
N THR A 332 -5.69 -21.31 -18.26
CA THR A 332 -5.87 -22.66 -17.73
C THR A 332 -7.27 -23.17 -18.03
#